data_dca8cfe1daca5b06c30a3f530d22348e
#
_entry.id   dca8cfe1daca5b06c30a3f530d22348e
#
_cell.length_a   1.000
_cell.length_b   1.000
_cell.length_c   1.000
_cell.angle_alpha   90.00
_cell.angle_beta   90.00
_cell.angle_gamma   90.00
#
_symmetry.space_group_name_H-M   'P 1'
#
loop_
_entity.id
_entity.type
_entity.pdbx_description
1 polymer ?
#
loop_
_entity_poly.entity_id
_entity_poly.type
_entity_poly.pdbx_seq_one_letter_code
_entity_poly.pdbx_strand_id
1 'polypeptide(L)'
;MAFDGLTEKLGAVFSKLKGRGKLTEADIKSAMREVRLALLEADVNYKVAKDFVASVSERAVGEEVMKSLTPAQQVIKIVNEELIKLMGSGAREIKLNSKPPTVIMMCGLQGSGKTTHSAKLARMYKKQGHRPLLIACDVYRPAAIEQLQIMGEAAGAEVFEQGQGDPVEIARQGYYYAHDHGFDIAIVDTAGRLQIDEQLMDELRRIKAGLRVDETLLVVDSMTGQEAVNVAETFSNEIGIDGVIITKLDGDTRGGAALSVLSVIGKPIKFAGIGEKIDDLEVFHPERMASRILGMGDVLTLIEKAEQNIDAEKATKLAKKMKKGFDMNDLLDQFEQLSSMGGMQQLMSMLPGGAKIPDEAIDENALRRTRAIILSMTPREREKPEIIDAKRKRRIAAGCGQRVEDVNRLLRQFEQMNKMMKQMTRKGKRRSPFGGMGFGGRSGLPF
;
A
#
# COMPACT_ATOMS: atom_id res chain seq x y z
N MET A 1 10.48 -2.20 -5.42
CA MET A 1 9.10 -1.78 -5.09
C MET A 1 8.23 -1.86 -6.34
N ALA A 2 6.90 -1.90 -6.15
CA ALA A 2 5.98 -1.89 -7.27
C ALA A 2 6.25 -0.73 -8.24
N PHE A 3 6.27 -1.02 -9.54
CA PHE A 3 6.42 -0.06 -10.63
C PHE A 3 7.79 0.66 -10.75
N ASP A 4 8.82 0.31 -9.98
CA ASP A 4 10.10 1.05 -9.99
C ASP A 4 10.69 1.18 -11.40
N GLY A 5 10.67 0.12 -12.22
CA GLY A 5 11.16 0.14 -13.59
C GLY A 5 10.38 1.08 -14.50
N LEU A 6 9.04 1.09 -14.37
CA LEU A 6 8.18 1.99 -15.14
C LEU A 6 8.35 3.45 -14.67
N THR A 7 8.42 3.65 -13.35
CA THR A 7 8.62 4.97 -12.73
C THR A 7 9.92 5.62 -13.20
N GLU A 8 11.02 4.87 -13.22
CA GLU A 8 12.32 5.37 -13.68
C GLU A 8 12.28 5.82 -15.15
N LYS A 9 11.67 4.99 -16.01
CA LYS A 9 11.57 5.29 -17.45
C LYS A 9 10.68 6.50 -17.74
N LEU A 10 9.49 6.54 -17.14
CA LEU A 10 8.58 7.68 -17.27
C LEU A 10 9.18 8.96 -16.66
N GLY A 11 9.84 8.86 -15.51
CA GLY A 11 10.56 9.96 -14.89
C GLY A 11 11.64 10.54 -15.79
N ALA A 12 12.41 9.70 -16.50
CA ALA A 12 13.41 10.14 -17.48
C ALA A 12 12.77 10.90 -18.66
N VAL A 13 11.63 10.42 -19.19
CA VAL A 13 10.90 11.10 -20.26
C VAL A 13 10.39 12.47 -19.80
N PHE A 14 9.77 12.54 -18.64
CA PHE A 14 9.20 13.78 -18.13
C PHE A 14 10.26 14.80 -17.67
N SER A 15 11.42 14.35 -17.22
CA SER A 15 12.53 15.25 -16.90
C SER A 15 13.06 15.97 -18.14
N LYS A 16 13.13 15.27 -19.28
CA LYS A 16 13.49 15.87 -20.59
C LYS A 16 12.47 16.92 -21.03
N LEU A 17 11.16 16.69 -20.77
CA LEU A 17 10.11 17.65 -21.08
C LEU A 17 10.17 18.89 -20.17
N LYS A 18 10.42 18.70 -18.87
CA LYS A 18 10.53 19.81 -17.90
C LYS A 18 11.67 20.78 -18.22
N GLY A 19 12.76 20.29 -18.83
CA GLY A 19 13.91 21.12 -19.22
C GLY A 19 13.65 22.05 -20.42
N ARG A 20 12.48 21.92 -21.10
CA ARG A 20 12.12 22.74 -22.27
C ARG A 20 11.09 23.80 -21.86
N GLY A 21 11.43 25.05 -22.04
CA GLY A 21 10.54 26.20 -21.67
C GLY A 21 9.28 26.31 -22.54
N LYS A 22 9.36 25.86 -23.82
CA LYS A 22 8.22 25.74 -24.74
C LYS A 22 8.22 24.34 -25.33
N LEU A 23 7.06 23.72 -25.44
CA LEU A 23 6.89 22.44 -26.10
C LEU A 23 6.28 22.64 -27.49
N THR A 24 6.78 21.87 -28.46
CA THR A 24 6.18 21.78 -29.79
C THR A 24 5.39 20.46 -29.89
N GLU A 25 4.50 20.37 -30.87
CA GLU A 25 3.78 19.14 -31.19
C GLU A 25 4.74 17.96 -31.46
N ALA A 26 5.89 18.23 -32.11
CA ALA A 26 6.92 17.23 -32.35
C ALA A 26 7.58 16.73 -31.07
N ASP A 27 7.78 17.60 -30.06
CA ASP A 27 8.31 17.23 -28.76
C ASP A 27 7.33 16.31 -28.02
N ILE A 28 6.03 16.63 -28.03
CA ILE A 28 4.99 15.80 -27.43
C ILE A 28 4.92 14.44 -28.11
N LYS A 29 4.90 14.38 -29.45
CA LYS A 29 4.90 13.12 -30.21
C LYS A 29 6.12 12.26 -29.92
N SER A 30 7.30 12.88 -29.78
CA SER A 30 8.54 12.17 -29.42
C SER A 30 8.45 11.59 -28.01
N ALA A 31 8.03 12.39 -27.03
CA ALA A 31 7.86 11.94 -25.65
C ALA A 31 6.82 10.81 -25.52
N MET A 32 5.70 10.92 -26.24
CA MET A 32 4.66 9.89 -26.24
C MET A 32 5.11 8.58 -26.89
N ARG A 33 6.05 8.64 -27.85
CA ARG A 33 6.71 7.43 -28.39
C ARG A 33 7.56 6.75 -27.29
N GLU A 34 8.34 7.52 -26.54
CA GLU A 34 9.14 6.98 -25.42
C GLU A 34 8.23 6.43 -24.32
N VAL A 35 7.13 7.11 -23.97
CA VAL A 35 6.11 6.62 -23.00
C VAL A 35 5.53 5.29 -23.48
N ARG A 36 5.17 5.14 -24.77
CA ARG A 36 4.66 3.88 -25.31
C ARG A 36 5.66 2.75 -25.17
N LEU A 37 6.93 3.00 -25.46
CA LEU A 37 7.99 2.01 -25.30
C LEU A 37 8.14 1.60 -23.83
N ALA A 38 8.13 2.57 -22.90
CA ALA A 38 8.20 2.30 -21.46
C ALA A 38 7.04 1.43 -20.97
N LEU A 39 5.81 1.68 -21.46
CA LEU A 39 4.63 0.86 -21.12
C LEU A 39 4.75 -0.56 -21.68
N LEU A 40 5.22 -0.73 -22.94
CA LEU A 40 5.40 -2.05 -23.53
C LEU A 40 6.52 -2.85 -22.86
N GLU A 41 7.62 -2.21 -22.47
CA GLU A 41 8.70 -2.82 -21.70
C GLU A 41 8.28 -3.17 -20.27
N ALA A 42 7.24 -2.50 -19.75
CA ALA A 42 6.58 -2.83 -18.50
C ALA A 42 5.50 -3.91 -18.65
N ASP A 43 5.44 -4.62 -19.76
CA ASP A 43 4.44 -5.66 -20.08
C ASP A 43 2.97 -5.15 -20.08
N VAL A 44 2.74 -3.87 -20.39
CA VAL A 44 1.39 -3.38 -20.63
C VAL A 44 0.87 -3.92 -21.97
N ASN A 45 -0.39 -4.33 -22.03
CA ASN A 45 -1.02 -4.81 -23.25
C ASN A 45 -0.87 -3.79 -24.40
N TYR A 46 -0.49 -4.27 -25.58
CA TYR A 46 -0.20 -3.40 -26.75
C TYR A 46 -1.36 -2.46 -27.11
N LYS A 47 -2.60 -2.97 -27.12
CA LYS A 47 -3.80 -2.17 -27.43
C LYS A 47 -3.99 -1.09 -26.37
N VAL A 48 -3.86 -1.46 -25.09
CA VAL A 48 -3.97 -0.54 -23.95
C VAL A 48 -2.92 0.57 -24.04
N ALA A 49 -1.65 0.21 -24.28
CA ALA A 49 -0.57 1.20 -24.42
C ALA A 49 -0.78 2.13 -25.64
N LYS A 50 -1.30 1.60 -26.75
CA LYS A 50 -1.61 2.38 -27.96
C LYS A 50 -2.74 3.38 -27.70
N ASP A 51 -3.85 2.92 -27.11
CA ASP A 51 -5.02 3.74 -26.85
C ASP A 51 -4.72 4.82 -25.81
N PHE A 52 -3.97 4.47 -24.76
CA PHE A 52 -3.46 5.41 -23.77
C PHE A 52 -2.63 6.55 -24.39
N VAL A 53 -1.64 6.20 -25.20
CA VAL A 53 -0.78 7.20 -25.86
C VAL A 53 -1.57 8.06 -26.84
N ALA A 54 -2.55 7.49 -27.53
CA ALA A 54 -3.42 8.27 -28.43
C ALA A 54 -4.24 9.29 -27.64
N SER A 55 -4.88 8.89 -26.55
CA SER A 55 -5.69 9.77 -25.67
C SER A 55 -4.84 10.89 -25.06
N VAL A 56 -3.65 10.56 -24.53
CA VAL A 56 -2.74 11.57 -23.97
C VAL A 56 -2.26 12.53 -25.07
N SER A 57 -1.89 12.03 -26.26
CA SER A 57 -1.40 12.86 -27.36
C SER A 57 -2.45 13.85 -27.83
N GLU A 58 -3.69 13.42 -28.01
CA GLU A 58 -4.81 14.26 -28.43
C GLU A 58 -5.03 15.42 -27.45
N ARG A 59 -5.07 15.11 -26.14
CA ARG A 59 -5.23 16.11 -25.09
C ARG A 59 -4.04 17.04 -24.93
N ALA A 60 -2.82 16.51 -25.08
CA ALA A 60 -1.58 17.26 -24.89
C ALA A 60 -1.25 18.24 -26.01
N VAL A 61 -1.75 18.00 -27.24
CA VAL A 61 -1.59 18.90 -28.39
C VAL A 61 -2.62 20.03 -28.39
N GLY A 62 -3.61 20.01 -27.49
CA GLY A 62 -4.62 21.05 -27.39
C GLY A 62 -4.05 22.45 -27.13
N GLU A 63 -4.74 23.50 -27.66
CA GLU A 63 -4.26 24.89 -27.58
C GLU A 63 -4.01 25.37 -26.15
N GLU A 64 -4.80 24.93 -25.18
CA GLU A 64 -4.65 25.29 -23.76
C GLU A 64 -3.32 24.84 -23.18
N VAL A 65 -2.86 23.64 -23.54
CA VAL A 65 -1.57 23.08 -23.10
C VAL A 65 -0.42 23.82 -23.79
N MET A 66 -0.52 24.01 -25.09
CA MET A 66 0.55 24.64 -25.90
C MET A 66 0.76 26.12 -25.56
N LYS A 67 -0.30 26.84 -25.13
CA LYS A 67 -0.25 28.23 -24.71
C LYS A 67 0.04 28.42 -23.20
N SER A 68 0.11 27.34 -22.43
CA SER A 68 0.38 27.39 -21.00
C SER A 68 1.79 27.90 -20.68
N LEU A 69 1.94 28.58 -19.54
CA LEU A 69 3.26 28.95 -18.98
C LEU A 69 4.05 27.73 -18.49
N THR A 70 3.38 26.59 -18.25
CA THR A 70 3.98 25.34 -17.76
C THR A 70 3.51 24.13 -18.56
N PRO A 71 3.82 24.05 -19.89
CA PRO A 71 3.26 23.00 -20.76
C PRO A 71 3.66 21.58 -20.30
N ALA A 72 4.90 21.39 -19.85
CA ALA A 72 5.37 20.09 -19.37
C ALA A 72 4.58 19.60 -18.14
N GLN A 73 4.21 20.48 -17.23
CA GLN A 73 3.38 20.12 -16.06
C GLN A 73 1.96 19.73 -16.47
N GLN A 74 1.39 20.42 -17.47
CA GLN A 74 0.08 20.08 -18.04
C GLN A 74 0.09 18.69 -18.69
N VAL A 75 1.14 18.37 -19.45
CA VAL A 75 1.30 17.02 -20.05
C VAL A 75 1.38 15.95 -18.95
N ILE A 76 2.16 16.17 -17.89
CA ILE A 76 2.26 15.22 -16.76
C ILE A 76 0.91 15.05 -16.07
N LYS A 77 0.15 16.15 -15.89
CA LYS A 77 -1.20 16.10 -15.32
C LYS A 77 -2.13 15.24 -16.19
N ILE A 78 -2.11 15.45 -17.51
CA ILE A 78 -2.92 14.65 -18.45
C ILE A 78 -2.54 13.18 -18.37
N VAL A 79 -1.24 12.86 -18.32
CA VAL A 79 -0.76 11.46 -18.17
C VAL A 79 -1.28 10.86 -16.85
N ASN A 80 -1.24 11.62 -15.75
CA ASN A 80 -1.76 11.16 -14.46
C ASN A 80 -3.27 10.86 -14.53
N GLU A 81 -4.04 11.75 -15.11
CA GLU A 81 -5.49 11.58 -15.28
C GLU A 81 -5.82 10.36 -16.15
N GLU A 82 -5.10 10.15 -17.25
CA GLU A 82 -5.30 8.99 -18.11
C GLU A 82 -4.83 7.67 -17.45
N LEU A 83 -3.78 7.70 -16.62
CA LEU A 83 -3.38 6.53 -15.81
C LEU A 83 -4.48 6.17 -14.78
N ILE A 84 -5.04 7.17 -14.09
CA ILE A 84 -6.14 6.94 -13.15
C ILE A 84 -7.33 6.34 -13.89
N LYS A 85 -7.71 6.90 -15.04
CA LYS A 85 -8.81 6.38 -15.86
C LYS A 85 -8.55 4.95 -16.33
N LEU A 86 -7.31 4.62 -16.71
CA LEU A 86 -6.90 3.29 -17.14
C LEU A 86 -7.04 2.26 -16.02
N MET A 87 -6.75 2.64 -14.77
CA MET A 87 -6.84 1.75 -13.59
C MET A 87 -8.21 1.78 -12.91
N GLY A 88 -9.13 2.64 -13.36
CA GLY A 88 -10.45 2.85 -12.78
C GLY A 88 -10.55 4.12 -11.93
N SER A 89 -11.68 4.79 -12.01
CA SER A 89 -11.94 6.03 -11.25
C SER A 89 -12.38 5.72 -9.82
N GLY A 90 -11.45 5.68 -8.90
CA GLY A 90 -11.67 5.52 -7.46
C GLY A 90 -11.65 4.07 -6.95
N ALA A 91 -11.47 3.94 -5.65
CA ALA A 91 -11.48 2.65 -4.96
C ALA A 91 -12.86 1.97 -5.05
N ARG A 92 -12.85 0.67 -5.23
CA ARG A 92 -14.07 -0.16 -5.32
C ARG A 92 -14.06 -1.20 -4.20
N GLU A 93 -14.60 -0.84 -3.06
CA GLU A 93 -14.77 -1.77 -1.93
C GLU A 93 -15.86 -2.81 -2.19
N ILE A 94 -15.81 -3.91 -1.46
CA ILE A 94 -16.88 -4.92 -1.46
C ILE A 94 -18.04 -4.37 -0.65
N LYS A 95 -19.23 -4.41 -1.23
CA LYS A 95 -20.46 -4.04 -0.52
C LYS A 95 -20.93 -5.22 0.30
N LEU A 96 -20.90 -5.07 1.62
CA LEU A 96 -21.41 -6.09 2.51
C LEU A 96 -22.93 -6.18 2.41
N ASN A 97 -23.43 -7.43 2.43
CA ASN A 97 -24.86 -7.69 2.35
C ASN A 97 -25.57 -7.27 3.64
N SER A 98 -26.74 -6.70 3.51
CA SER A 98 -27.60 -6.38 4.67
C SER A 98 -28.13 -7.62 5.40
N LYS A 99 -28.12 -8.78 4.74
CA LYS A 99 -28.45 -10.10 5.31
C LYS A 99 -27.18 -10.96 5.31
N PRO A 100 -26.49 -11.06 6.45
CA PRO A 100 -25.26 -11.85 6.55
C PRO A 100 -25.54 -13.36 6.37
N PRO A 101 -24.49 -14.14 5.98
CA PRO A 101 -23.16 -13.67 5.64
C PRO A 101 -23.06 -13.12 4.22
N THR A 102 -22.16 -12.15 3.99
CA THR A 102 -21.69 -11.79 2.64
C THR A 102 -20.76 -12.88 2.14
N VAL A 103 -21.07 -13.49 1.00
CA VAL A 103 -20.30 -14.59 0.44
C VAL A 103 -19.32 -14.07 -0.61
N ILE A 104 -18.04 -14.26 -0.34
CA ILE A 104 -16.93 -13.88 -1.23
C ILE A 104 -16.26 -15.14 -1.75
N MET A 105 -16.30 -15.38 -3.06
CA MET A 105 -15.65 -16.52 -3.68
C MET A 105 -14.29 -16.10 -4.27
N MET A 106 -13.22 -16.75 -3.83
CA MET A 106 -11.85 -16.52 -4.31
C MET A 106 -11.54 -17.52 -5.43
N CYS A 107 -11.21 -17.04 -6.62
CA CYS A 107 -10.85 -17.90 -7.76
C CYS A 107 -9.52 -17.47 -8.39
N GLY A 108 -8.93 -18.32 -9.23
CA GLY A 108 -7.64 -18.06 -9.90
C GLY A 108 -6.76 -19.29 -10.01
N LEU A 109 -5.64 -19.17 -10.70
CA LEU A 109 -4.70 -20.27 -10.93
C LEU A 109 -3.94 -20.67 -9.66
N GLN A 110 -3.33 -21.84 -9.70
CA GLN A 110 -2.43 -22.32 -8.65
C GLN A 110 -1.22 -21.35 -8.50
N GLY A 111 -0.84 -21.06 -7.28
CA GLY A 111 0.28 -20.15 -7.00
C GLY A 111 -0.04 -18.67 -7.13
N SER A 112 -1.26 -18.28 -7.55
CA SER A 112 -1.66 -16.87 -7.62
C SER A 112 -1.81 -16.21 -6.24
N GLY A 113 -1.86 -17.00 -5.15
CA GLY A 113 -1.94 -16.47 -3.79
C GLY A 113 -3.37 -16.45 -3.21
N LYS A 114 -4.32 -17.23 -3.72
CA LYS A 114 -5.71 -17.29 -3.22
C LYS A 114 -5.79 -17.50 -1.71
N THR A 115 -5.27 -18.62 -1.22
CA THR A 115 -5.30 -19.00 0.20
C THR A 115 -4.72 -17.91 1.11
N THR A 116 -3.56 -17.37 0.71
CA THR A 116 -2.91 -16.28 1.44
C THR A 116 -3.79 -15.02 1.47
N HIS A 117 -4.41 -14.65 0.33
CA HIS A 117 -5.22 -13.44 0.26
C HIS A 117 -6.64 -13.64 0.81
N SER A 118 -7.15 -14.87 0.88
CA SER A 118 -8.35 -15.23 1.66
C SER A 118 -8.13 -14.89 3.14
N ALA A 119 -7.01 -15.31 3.71
CA ALA A 119 -6.66 -15.00 5.09
C ALA A 119 -6.35 -13.51 5.34
N LYS A 120 -5.63 -12.86 4.41
CA LYS A 120 -5.37 -11.40 4.50
C LYS A 120 -6.66 -10.58 4.45
N LEU A 121 -7.60 -10.98 3.59
CA LEU A 121 -8.91 -10.34 3.49
C LEU A 121 -9.72 -10.52 4.78
N ALA A 122 -9.71 -11.74 5.34
CA ALA A 122 -10.33 -12.02 6.63
C ALA A 122 -9.69 -11.15 7.73
N ARG A 123 -8.36 -11.04 7.77
CA ARG A 123 -7.65 -10.18 8.72
C ARG A 123 -8.05 -8.72 8.60
N MET A 124 -8.17 -8.20 7.39
CA MET A 124 -8.58 -6.83 7.13
C MET A 124 -9.99 -6.56 7.65
N TYR A 125 -10.95 -7.41 7.34
CA TYR A 125 -12.33 -7.27 7.82
C TYR A 125 -12.44 -7.44 9.34
N LYS A 126 -11.66 -8.35 9.93
CA LYS A 126 -11.62 -8.49 11.38
C LYS A 126 -11.14 -7.22 12.09
N LYS A 127 -10.15 -6.53 11.52
CA LYS A 127 -9.70 -5.22 12.03
C LYS A 127 -10.79 -4.14 11.93
N GLN A 128 -11.69 -4.27 10.97
CA GLN A 128 -12.85 -3.38 10.81
C GLN A 128 -14.03 -3.74 11.74
N GLY A 129 -13.88 -4.79 12.56
CA GLY A 129 -14.90 -5.22 13.53
C GLY A 129 -15.86 -6.29 13.01
N HIS A 130 -15.61 -6.85 11.82
CA HIS A 130 -16.40 -7.95 11.25
C HIS A 130 -15.97 -9.32 11.77
N ARG A 131 -16.85 -10.31 11.58
CA ARG A 131 -16.61 -11.72 11.90
C ARG A 131 -16.50 -12.57 10.62
N PRO A 132 -15.33 -12.64 10.00
CA PRO A 132 -15.12 -13.47 8.82
C PRO A 132 -14.93 -14.95 9.16
N LEU A 133 -15.50 -15.84 8.34
CA LEU A 133 -15.26 -17.27 8.28
C LEU A 133 -14.51 -17.59 6.97
N LEU A 134 -13.45 -18.38 7.07
CA LEU A 134 -12.77 -18.97 5.90
C LEU A 134 -13.36 -20.36 5.63
N ILE A 135 -13.68 -20.68 4.38
CA ILE A 135 -14.22 -21.99 3.97
C ILE A 135 -13.20 -22.66 3.04
N ALA A 136 -12.68 -23.84 3.46
CA ALA A 136 -11.65 -24.58 2.75
C ALA A 136 -12.24 -25.45 1.65
N CYS A 137 -12.24 -24.97 0.41
CA CYS A 137 -12.71 -25.70 -0.76
C CYS A 137 -11.58 -26.20 -1.70
N ASP A 138 -10.29 -25.95 -1.39
CA ASP A 138 -9.17 -26.63 -2.06
C ASP A 138 -8.95 -28.01 -1.43
N VAL A 139 -9.80 -28.95 -1.77
CA VAL A 139 -9.84 -30.31 -1.18
C VAL A 139 -8.87 -31.29 -1.87
N TYR A 140 -8.33 -30.93 -3.02
CA TYR A 140 -7.45 -31.81 -3.80
C TYR A 140 -6.03 -31.86 -3.26
N ARG A 141 -5.65 -30.88 -2.48
CA ARG A 141 -4.33 -30.76 -1.88
C ARG A 141 -4.46 -30.75 -0.35
N PRO A 142 -4.18 -31.86 0.35
CA PRO A 142 -4.28 -31.90 1.82
C PRO A 142 -3.54 -30.78 2.52
N ALA A 143 -2.35 -30.41 2.02
CA ALA A 143 -1.58 -29.29 2.54
C ALA A 143 -2.26 -27.91 2.34
N ALA A 144 -3.23 -27.76 1.43
CA ALA A 144 -3.93 -26.49 1.24
C ALA A 144 -4.91 -26.20 2.39
N ILE A 145 -5.60 -27.23 2.89
CA ILE A 145 -6.48 -27.11 4.06
C ILE A 145 -5.66 -26.70 5.29
N GLU A 146 -4.57 -27.42 5.56
CA GLU A 146 -3.66 -27.09 6.65
C GLU A 146 -3.07 -25.67 6.51
N GLN A 147 -2.67 -25.30 5.30
CA GLN A 147 -2.20 -23.95 5.01
C GLN A 147 -3.25 -22.90 5.33
N LEU A 148 -4.51 -23.11 4.95
CA LEU A 148 -5.60 -22.19 5.25
C LEU A 148 -5.86 -22.10 6.76
N GLN A 149 -5.76 -23.21 7.49
CA GLN A 149 -5.88 -23.23 8.96
C GLN A 149 -4.79 -22.39 9.63
N ILE A 150 -3.51 -22.60 9.25
CA ILE A 150 -2.38 -21.82 9.78
C ILE A 150 -2.56 -20.31 9.46
N MET A 151 -2.95 -20.00 8.24
CA MET A 151 -3.15 -18.62 7.82
C MET A 151 -4.39 -18.00 8.48
N GLY A 152 -5.45 -18.78 8.72
CA GLY A 152 -6.65 -18.38 9.45
C GLY A 152 -6.33 -18.05 10.90
N GLU A 153 -5.53 -18.87 11.57
CA GLU A 153 -5.05 -18.60 12.93
C GLU A 153 -4.25 -17.30 12.98
N ALA A 154 -3.31 -17.10 12.05
CA ALA A 154 -2.53 -15.87 11.94
C ALA A 154 -3.41 -14.63 11.68
N ALA A 155 -4.49 -14.80 10.91
CA ALA A 155 -5.48 -13.76 10.67
C ALA A 155 -6.41 -13.54 11.89
N GLY A 156 -6.47 -14.52 12.78
CA GLY A 156 -7.43 -14.63 13.87
C GLY A 156 -8.85 -14.89 13.37
N ALA A 157 -9.02 -15.52 12.23
CA ALA A 157 -10.29 -15.92 11.63
C ALA A 157 -10.49 -17.44 11.78
N GLU A 158 -11.74 -17.86 11.96
CA GLU A 158 -12.11 -19.26 12.02
C GLU A 158 -12.12 -19.88 10.63
N VAL A 159 -11.75 -21.17 10.55
CA VAL A 159 -11.72 -21.92 9.30
C VAL A 159 -12.70 -23.09 9.41
N PHE A 160 -13.63 -23.13 8.47
CA PHE A 160 -14.52 -24.26 8.27
C PHE A 160 -13.90 -25.22 7.24
N GLU A 161 -13.72 -26.48 7.63
CA GLU A 161 -13.18 -27.52 6.78
C GLU A 161 -13.88 -28.87 7.04
N GLN A 162 -13.88 -29.75 6.06
CA GLN A 162 -14.46 -31.10 6.17
C GLN A 162 -13.52 -32.17 5.56
N GLY A 163 -12.23 -31.85 5.43
CA GLY A 163 -11.28 -32.73 4.78
C GLY A 163 -11.52 -32.86 3.29
N GLN A 164 -11.35 -34.08 2.77
CA GLN A 164 -11.59 -34.37 1.36
C GLN A 164 -13.08 -34.65 1.10
N GLY A 165 -13.68 -34.01 0.09
CA GLY A 165 -15.09 -34.14 -0.25
C GLY A 165 -15.45 -33.38 -1.51
N ASP A 166 -16.75 -33.24 -1.81
CA ASP A 166 -17.22 -32.36 -2.89
C ASP A 166 -17.10 -30.91 -2.46
N PRO A 167 -16.28 -30.09 -3.13
CA PRO A 167 -16.07 -28.69 -2.76
C PRO A 167 -17.37 -27.86 -2.80
N VAL A 168 -18.33 -28.24 -3.65
CA VAL A 168 -19.64 -27.59 -3.72
C VAL A 168 -20.44 -27.80 -2.44
N GLU A 169 -20.41 -29.05 -1.93
CA GLU A 169 -21.12 -29.41 -0.70
C GLU A 169 -20.46 -28.76 0.52
N ILE A 170 -19.12 -28.77 0.56
CA ILE A 170 -18.35 -28.12 1.64
C ILE A 170 -18.64 -26.60 1.66
N ALA A 171 -18.65 -25.97 0.50
CA ALA A 171 -18.98 -24.55 0.38
C ALA A 171 -20.40 -24.26 0.91
N ARG A 172 -21.36 -25.11 0.57
CA ARG A 172 -22.74 -25.00 1.02
C ARG A 172 -22.87 -25.15 2.53
N GLN A 173 -22.23 -26.17 3.10
CA GLN A 173 -22.26 -26.40 4.55
C GLN A 173 -21.51 -25.30 5.32
N GLY A 174 -20.39 -24.79 4.76
CA GLY A 174 -19.69 -23.65 5.31
C GLY A 174 -20.54 -22.38 5.32
N TYR A 175 -21.35 -22.16 4.30
CA TYR A 175 -22.31 -21.05 4.28
C TYR A 175 -23.34 -21.17 5.40
N TYR A 176 -23.96 -22.37 5.58
CA TYR A 176 -24.92 -22.57 6.68
C TYR A 176 -24.26 -22.44 8.05
N TYR A 177 -23.05 -22.97 8.19
CA TYR A 177 -22.28 -22.79 9.41
C TYR A 177 -22.03 -21.31 9.72
N ALA A 178 -21.63 -20.52 8.71
CA ALA A 178 -21.45 -19.08 8.86
C ALA A 178 -22.74 -18.38 9.31
N HIS A 179 -23.86 -18.70 8.68
CA HIS A 179 -25.17 -18.15 9.00
C HIS A 179 -25.61 -18.48 10.44
N ASP A 180 -25.53 -19.75 10.82
CA ASP A 180 -26.04 -20.25 12.11
C ASP A 180 -25.17 -19.80 13.30
N HIS A 181 -23.87 -19.54 13.07
CA HIS A 181 -22.94 -19.06 14.11
C HIS A 181 -22.72 -17.54 14.09
N GLY A 182 -23.49 -16.81 13.27
CA GLY A 182 -23.48 -15.34 13.25
C GLY A 182 -22.19 -14.73 12.72
N PHE A 183 -21.57 -15.37 11.70
CA PHE A 183 -20.52 -14.73 10.89
C PHE A 183 -21.17 -13.78 9.89
N ASP A 184 -20.55 -12.65 9.64
CA ASP A 184 -21.08 -11.64 8.71
C ASP A 184 -20.42 -11.71 7.32
N ILE A 185 -19.30 -12.41 7.22
CA ILE A 185 -18.57 -12.63 5.97
C ILE A 185 -18.17 -14.10 5.86
N ALA A 186 -18.39 -14.73 4.71
CA ALA A 186 -17.92 -16.06 4.37
C ALA A 186 -17.01 -15.98 3.14
N ILE A 187 -15.73 -16.34 3.32
CA ILE A 187 -14.72 -16.31 2.25
C ILE A 187 -14.46 -17.76 1.81
N VAL A 188 -14.84 -18.08 0.59
CA VAL A 188 -14.69 -19.42 0.01
C VAL A 188 -13.35 -19.48 -0.73
N ASP A 189 -12.37 -20.19 -0.16
CA ASP A 189 -11.05 -20.43 -0.76
C ASP A 189 -11.12 -21.64 -1.68
N THR A 190 -11.21 -21.41 -3.00
CA THR A 190 -11.40 -22.47 -3.99
C THR A 190 -10.07 -23.06 -4.46
N ALA A 191 -10.13 -24.26 -5.02
CA ALA A 191 -8.99 -24.89 -5.66
C ALA A 191 -8.42 -24.02 -6.78
N GLY A 192 -7.13 -24.18 -7.05
CA GLY A 192 -6.46 -23.64 -8.22
C GLY A 192 -5.72 -24.75 -8.95
N ARG A 193 -5.76 -24.69 -10.28
CA ARG A 193 -4.97 -25.57 -11.13
C ARG A 193 -3.88 -24.80 -11.84
N LEU A 194 -2.88 -25.49 -12.37
CA LEU A 194 -1.76 -24.88 -13.09
C LEU A 194 -2.20 -24.18 -14.38
N GLN A 195 -3.26 -24.68 -14.99
CA GLN A 195 -3.83 -24.14 -16.22
C GLN A 195 -5.36 -24.10 -16.10
N ILE A 196 -5.97 -23.27 -16.90
CA ILE A 196 -7.42 -23.22 -17.03
C ILE A 196 -7.86 -24.47 -17.78
N ASP A 197 -8.67 -25.29 -17.14
CA ASP A 197 -9.30 -26.46 -17.72
C ASP A 197 -10.80 -26.47 -17.46
N GLU A 198 -11.54 -27.28 -18.23
CA GLU A 198 -13.00 -27.37 -18.13
C GLU A 198 -13.47 -27.83 -16.76
N GLN A 199 -12.71 -28.74 -16.11
CA GLN A 199 -13.08 -29.25 -14.77
C GLN A 199 -13.01 -28.14 -13.71
N LEU A 200 -11.98 -27.30 -13.74
CA LEU A 200 -11.89 -26.15 -12.84
C LEU A 200 -13.05 -25.18 -13.07
N MET A 201 -13.33 -24.87 -14.32
CA MET A 201 -14.42 -23.95 -14.65
C MET A 201 -15.79 -24.49 -14.28
N ASP A 202 -16.03 -25.80 -14.48
CA ASP A 202 -17.27 -26.43 -14.07
C ASP A 202 -17.43 -26.42 -12.54
N GLU A 203 -16.39 -26.77 -11.81
CA GLU A 203 -16.41 -26.71 -10.34
C GLU A 203 -16.76 -25.32 -9.82
N LEU A 204 -16.10 -24.28 -10.33
CA LEU A 204 -16.36 -22.90 -9.93
C LEU A 204 -17.79 -22.45 -10.28
N ARG A 205 -18.30 -22.85 -11.46
CA ARG A 205 -19.70 -22.59 -11.85
C ARG A 205 -20.69 -23.30 -10.90
N ARG A 206 -20.41 -24.55 -10.52
CA ARG A 206 -21.23 -25.31 -9.58
C ARG A 206 -21.21 -24.70 -8.17
N ILE A 207 -20.06 -24.27 -7.67
CA ILE A 207 -19.96 -23.55 -6.39
C ILE A 207 -20.78 -22.27 -6.46
N LYS A 208 -20.61 -21.47 -7.52
CA LYS A 208 -21.32 -20.20 -7.71
C LYS A 208 -22.83 -20.39 -7.85
N ALA A 209 -23.27 -21.45 -8.50
CA ALA A 209 -24.69 -21.78 -8.64
C ALA A 209 -25.31 -22.37 -7.37
N GLY A 210 -24.52 -23.11 -6.57
CA GLY A 210 -24.95 -23.73 -5.32
C GLY A 210 -25.01 -22.77 -4.13
N LEU A 211 -24.33 -21.62 -4.24
CA LEU A 211 -24.29 -20.57 -3.25
C LEU A 211 -24.79 -19.25 -3.84
N ARG A 212 -25.44 -18.43 -3.01
CA ARG A 212 -25.63 -17.02 -3.36
C ARG A 212 -24.32 -16.27 -3.15
N VAL A 213 -23.41 -16.34 -4.13
CA VAL A 213 -22.16 -15.58 -4.10
C VAL A 213 -22.46 -14.11 -4.35
N ASP A 214 -22.09 -13.25 -3.39
CA ASP A 214 -22.28 -11.80 -3.49
C ASP A 214 -21.13 -11.16 -4.26
N GLU A 215 -19.91 -11.72 -4.15
CA GLU A 215 -18.70 -11.20 -4.77
C GLU A 215 -17.78 -12.34 -5.25
N THR A 216 -17.43 -12.33 -6.52
CA THR A 216 -16.44 -13.26 -7.10
C THR A 216 -15.15 -12.51 -7.36
N LEU A 217 -14.09 -12.83 -6.62
CA LEU A 217 -12.78 -12.18 -6.73
C LEU A 217 -11.77 -13.07 -7.43
N LEU A 218 -11.24 -12.59 -8.54
CA LEU A 218 -10.15 -13.25 -9.22
C LEU A 218 -8.81 -12.80 -8.60
N VAL A 219 -8.01 -13.76 -8.20
CA VAL A 219 -6.65 -13.54 -7.66
C VAL A 219 -5.63 -13.81 -8.76
N VAL A 220 -4.89 -12.78 -9.15
CA VAL A 220 -3.87 -12.85 -10.19
C VAL A 220 -2.51 -12.40 -9.68
N ASP A 221 -1.46 -13.08 -10.13
CA ASP A 221 -0.08 -12.74 -9.84
C ASP A 221 0.41 -11.68 -10.83
N SER A 222 0.80 -10.50 -10.32
CA SER A 222 1.29 -9.40 -11.15
C SER A 222 2.56 -9.75 -11.94
N MET A 223 3.37 -10.66 -11.40
CA MET A 223 4.64 -11.07 -12.02
C MET A 223 4.46 -11.90 -13.29
N THR A 224 3.25 -12.46 -13.53
CA THR A 224 2.95 -13.21 -14.75
C THR A 224 2.67 -12.32 -15.98
N GLY A 225 2.70 -10.99 -15.82
CA GLY A 225 2.60 -10.04 -16.91
C GLY A 225 1.31 -10.19 -17.73
N GLN A 226 1.42 -10.36 -19.05
CA GLN A 226 0.26 -10.51 -19.94
C GLN A 226 -0.55 -11.78 -19.68
N GLU A 227 0.04 -12.84 -19.13
CA GLU A 227 -0.70 -14.04 -18.77
C GLU A 227 -1.77 -13.76 -17.72
N ALA A 228 -1.48 -12.87 -16.75
CA ALA A 228 -2.48 -12.40 -15.78
C ALA A 228 -3.72 -11.80 -16.48
N VAL A 229 -3.51 -11.08 -17.58
CA VAL A 229 -4.59 -10.46 -18.36
C VAL A 229 -5.41 -11.51 -19.10
N ASN A 230 -4.74 -12.49 -19.74
CA ASN A 230 -5.41 -13.60 -20.45
C ASN A 230 -6.24 -14.46 -19.48
N VAL A 231 -5.67 -14.77 -18.32
CA VAL A 231 -6.39 -15.48 -17.24
C VAL A 231 -7.61 -14.69 -16.81
N ALA A 232 -7.45 -13.37 -16.59
CA ALA A 232 -8.55 -12.51 -16.15
C ALA A 232 -9.68 -12.45 -17.21
N GLU A 233 -9.35 -12.39 -18.48
CA GLU A 233 -10.33 -12.42 -19.57
C GLU A 233 -11.11 -13.73 -19.60
N THR A 234 -10.42 -14.88 -19.49
CA THR A 234 -11.06 -16.19 -19.48
C THR A 234 -11.99 -16.36 -18.28
N PHE A 235 -11.51 -16.06 -17.04
CA PHE A 235 -12.36 -16.15 -15.85
C PHE A 235 -13.54 -15.18 -15.89
N SER A 236 -13.37 -14.00 -16.46
CA SER A 236 -14.45 -13.02 -16.62
C SER A 236 -15.54 -13.54 -17.54
N ASN A 237 -15.16 -14.18 -18.65
CA ASN A 237 -16.10 -14.71 -19.64
C ASN A 237 -16.81 -15.98 -19.15
N GLU A 238 -16.07 -16.90 -18.49
CA GLU A 238 -16.56 -18.24 -18.13
C GLU A 238 -17.31 -18.26 -16.79
N ILE A 239 -16.81 -17.54 -15.79
CA ILE A 239 -17.35 -17.54 -14.41
C ILE A 239 -18.10 -16.25 -14.11
N GLY A 240 -17.69 -15.13 -14.74
CA GLY A 240 -18.17 -13.80 -14.39
C GLY A 240 -17.60 -13.35 -13.05
N ILE A 241 -16.57 -12.52 -13.09
CA ILE A 241 -15.92 -11.95 -11.91
C ILE A 241 -16.48 -10.56 -11.61
N ASP A 242 -16.41 -10.14 -10.34
CA ASP A 242 -16.88 -8.83 -9.88
C ASP A 242 -15.72 -7.90 -9.55
N GLY A 243 -14.54 -8.46 -9.26
CA GLY A 243 -13.32 -7.71 -9.00
C GLY A 243 -12.08 -8.58 -9.05
N VAL A 244 -10.92 -7.92 -8.96
CA VAL A 244 -9.60 -8.55 -9.03
C VAL A 244 -8.79 -8.20 -7.79
N ILE A 245 -8.05 -9.18 -7.29
CA ILE A 245 -6.94 -8.98 -6.34
C ILE A 245 -5.65 -9.18 -7.10
N ILE A 246 -4.79 -8.17 -7.14
CA ILE A 246 -3.45 -8.30 -7.69
C ILE A 246 -2.48 -8.62 -6.57
N THR A 247 -1.75 -9.72 -6.71
CA THR A 247 -0.79 -10.20 -5.71
C THR A 247 0.65 -9.94 -6.14
N LYS A 248 1.59 -10.03 -5.20
CA LYS A 248 3.04 -9.90 -5.40
C LYS A 248 3.45 -8.59 -6.05
N LEU A 249 2.69 -7.53 -5.80
CA LEU A 249 2.95 -6.23 -6.40
C LEU A 249 4.29 -5.63 -5.90
N ASP A 250 4.73 -6.02 -4.70
CA ASP A 250 6.03 -5.65 -4.12
C ASP A 250 7.23 -6.19 -4.92
N GLY A 251 7.09 -7.36 -5.56
CA GLY A 251 8.09 -7.96 -6.44
C GLY A 251 8.00 -7.51 -7.90
N ASP A 252 6.89 -6.90 -8.31
CA ASP A 252 6.64 -6.47 -9.68
C ASP A 252 7.18 -5.06 -9.94
N THR A 253 8.34 -4.99 -10.56
CA THR A 253 8.94 -3.71 -10.98
C THR A 253 8.34 -3.15 -12.28
N ARG A 254 7.56 -3.97 -13.02
CA ARG A 254 6.99 -3.62 -14.33
C ARG A 254 5.57 -3.04 -14.20
N GLY A 255 4.68 -3.73 -13.49
CA GLY A 255 3.31 -3.27 -13.20
C GLY A 255 2.31 -3.35 -14.36
N GLY A 256 2.67 -4.01 -15.45
CA GLY A 256 1.85 -4.04 -16.68
C GLY A 256 0.51 -4.76 -16.51
N ALA A 257 0.46 -5.81 -15.67
CA ALA A 257 -0.78 -6.51 -15.35
C ALA A 257 -1.80 -5.56 -14.70
N ALA A 258 -1.38 -4.77 -13.69
CA ALA A 258 -2.25 -3.83 -12.99
C ALA A 258 -2.84 -2.77 -13.94
N LEU A 259 -2.06 -2.30 -14.92
CA LEU A 259 -2.52 -1.32 -15.91
C LEU A 259 -3.43 -1.92 -16.98
N SER A 260 -3.32 -3.22 -17.24
CA SER A 260 -4.04 -3.86 -18.35
C SER A 260 -5.35 -4.52 -17.94
N VAL A 261 -5.43 -5.07 -16.73
CA VAL A 261 -6.56 -5.92 -16.29
C VAL A 261 -7.89 -5.18 -16.43
N LEU A 262 -8.04 -3.99 -15.84
CA LEU A 262 -9.31 -3.25 -15.91
C LEU A 262 -9.69 -2.94 -17.35
N SER A 263 -8.72 -2.49 -18.15
CA SER A 263 -8.95 -2.08 -19.54
C SER A 263 -9.41 -3.24 -20.43
N VAL A 264 -8.92 -4.47 -20.14
CA VAL A 264 -9.27 -5.66 -20.94
C VAL A 264 -10.59 -6.26 -20.49
N ILE A 265 -10.81 -6.41 -19.17
CA ILE A 265 -11.98 -7.15 -18.66
C ILE A 265 -13.11 -6.25 -18.14
N GLY A 266 -12.88 -4.93 -18.03
CA GLY A 266 -13.87 -3.97 -17.52
C GLY A 266 -14.23 -4.15 -16.04
N LYS A 267 -13.46 -4.96 -15.27
CA LYS A 267 -13.70 -5.22 -13.85
C LYS A 267 -12.63 -4.57 -12.99
N PRO A 268 -13.02 -3.94 -11.86
CA PRO A 268 -12.09 -3.16 -11.04
C PRO A 268 -11.10 -4.05 -10.29
N ILE A 269 -9.88 -3.54 -10.13
CA ILE A 269 -8.97 -4.05 -9.11
C ILE A 269 -9.49 -3.53 -7.77
N LYS A 270 -9.78 -4.42 -6.83
CA LYS A 270 -10.29 -4.06 -5.51
C LYS A 270 -9.19 -4.02 -4.45
N PHE A 271 -8.25 -4.96 -4.53
CA PHE A 271 -7.17 -5.08 -3.55
C PHE A 271 -5.82 -5.35 -4.20
N ALA A 272 -4.78 -4.93 -3.52
CA ALA A 272 -3.38 -5.15 -3.88
C ALA A 272 -2.62 -5.83 -2.75
N GLY A 273 -2.01 -6.98 -3.02
CA GLY A 273 -1.04 -7.63 -2.15
C GLY A 273 0.33 -7.00 -2.33
N ILE A 274 0.84 -6.38 -1.27
CA ILE A 274 2.05 -5.54 -1.29
C ILE A 274 3.21 -6.12 -0.47
N GLY A 275 3.12 -7.38 -0.08
CA GLY A 275 4.14 -8.08 0.69
C GLY A 275 3.65 -9.43 1.20
N GLU A 276 4.46 -10.11 2.01
CA GLU A 276 4.18 -11.45 2.51
C GLU A 276 3.42 -11.50 3.83
N LYS A 277 3.48 -10.43 4.64
CA LYS A 277 2.85 -10.41 5.97
C LYS A 277 1.32 -10.45 5.85
N ILE A 278 0.67 -10.96 6.90
CA ILE A 278 -0.79 -11.09 6.95
C ILE A 278 -1.51 -9.73 6.82
N ASP A 279 -0.86 -8.65 7.18
CA ASP A 279 -1.38 -7.29 7.11
C ASP A 279 -1.04 -6.58 5.77
N ASP A 280 -0.26 -7.22 4.87
CA ASP A 280 0.17 -6.63 3.61
C ASP A 280 -0.90 -6.83 2.50
N LEU A 281 -2.09 -6.33 2.75
CA LEU A 281 -3.19 -6.19 1.78
C LEU A 281 -3.74 -4.77 1.90
N GLU A 282 -3.81 -4.08 0.78
CA GLU A 282 -4.35 -2.72 0.70
C GLU A 282 -5.55 -2.67 -0.26
N VAL A 283 -6.50 -1.79 0.00
CA VAL A 283 -7.51 -1.40 -0.99
C VAL A 283 -6.80 -0.74 -2.16
N PHE A 284 -7.16 -1.10 -3.38
CA PHE A 284 -6.54 -0.54 -4.57
C PHE A 284 -7.06 0.88 -4.84
N HIS A 285 -6.17 1.86 -4.79
CA HIS A 285 -6.46 3.26 -5.07
C HIS A 285 -5.78 3.70 -6.37
N PRO A 286 -6.51 3.84 -7.48
CA PRO A 286 -5.94 4.24 -8.78
C PRO A 286 -5.11 5.53 -8.71
N GLU A 287 -5.57 6.54 -7.96
CA GLU A 287 -4.89 7.82 -7.82
C GLU A 287 -3.52 7.68 -7.16
N ARG A 288 -3.41 6.83 -6.13
CA ARG A 288 -2.15 6.56 -5.44
C ARG A 288 -1.19 5.79 -6.33
N MET A 289 -1.71 4.80 -7.06
CA MET A 289 -0.90 4.01 -8.00
C MET A 289 -0.39 4.88 -9.15
N ALA A 290 -1.21 5.74 -9.74
CA ALA A 290 -0.77 6.70 -10.75
C ALA A 290 0.32 7.64 -10.22
N SER A 291 0.16 8.17 -9.00
CA SER A 291 1.16 9.01 -8.36
C SER A 291 2.49 8.27 -8.12
N ARG A 292 2.45 7.00 -7.70
CA ARG A 292 3.65 6.15 -7.55
C ARG A 292 4.34 5.93 -8.89
N ILE A 293 3.59 5.56 -9.94
CA ILE A 293 4.11 5.34 -11.30
C ILE A 293 4.80 6.60 -11.85
N LEU A 294 4.29 7.78 -11.54
CA LEU A 294 4.86 9.05 -11.96
C LEU A 294 6.01 9.56 -11.07
N GLY A 295 6.38 8.83 -10.03
CA GLY A 295 7.42 9.24 -9.09
C GLY A 295 7.06 10.47 -8.25
N MET A 296 5.75 10.78 -8.12
CA MET A 296 5.26 11.90 -7.32
C MET A 296 5.10 11.56 -5.84
N GLY A 297 5.38 10.31 -5.46
CA GLY A 297 5.22 9.80 -4.10
C GLY A 297 3.77 9.53 -3.72
N ASP A 298 3.59 8.81 -2.63
CA ASP A 298 2.29 8.48 -2.07
C ASP A 298 2.13 9.10 -0.68
N VAL A 299 1.95 10.41 -0.66
CA VAL A 299 1.82 11.18 0.59
C VAL A 299 0.55 10.79 1.35
N LEU A 300 -0.52 10.43 0.66
CA LEU A 300 -1.79 10.05 1.30
C LEU A 300 -1.67 8.72 2.06
N THR A 301 -1.08 7.70 1.44
CA THR A 301 -0.81 6.42 2.13
C THR A 301 0.11 6.62 3.34
N LEU A 302 1.08 7.53 3.24
CA LEU A 302 1.96 7.86 4.37
C LEU A 302 1.18 8.48 5.54
N ILE A 303 0.26 9.40 5.24
CA ILE A 303 -0.60 10.04 6.25
C ILE A 303 -1.52 9.00 6.89
N GLU A 304 -2.17 8.14 6.12
CA GLU A 304 -3.07 7.10 6.64
C GLU A 304 -2.34 6.05 7.49
N LYS A 305 -1.16 5.58 7.04
CA LYS A 305 -0.32 4.70 7.87
C LYS A 305 0.13 5.39 9.16
N ALA A 306 0.40 6.69 9.10
CA ALA A 306 0.70 7.47 10.29
C ALA A 306 -0.54 7.59 11.21
N GLU A 307 -1.72 7.84 10.66
CA GLU A 307 -2.97 7.93 11.42
C GLU A 307 -3.38 6.60 12.05
N GLN A 308 -3.26 5.48 11.35
CA GLN A 308 -3.55 4.13 11.88
C GLN A 308 -2.62 3.73 13.03
N ASN A 309 -1.39 4.25 13.05
CA ASN A 309 -0.40 3.97 14.09
C ASN A 309 -0.39 5.02 15.21
N ILE A 310 -1.14 6.11 15.06
CA ILE A 310 -1.28 7.14 16.10
C ILE A 310 -2.47 6.75 17.00
N ASP A 311 -2.15 6.04 18.08
CA ASP A 311 -3.06 5.86 19.21
C ASP A 311 -3.42 7.26 19.76
N ALA A 312 -4.69 7.64 19.74
CA ALA A 312 -5.16 8.99 20.14
C ALA A 312 -4.72 9.37 21.56
N GLU A 313 -4.55 8.35 22.45
CA GLU A 313 -3.95 8.54 23.77
C GLU A 313 -2.45 8.90 23.70
N LYS A 314 -1.70 8.35 22.74
CA LYS A 314 -0.27 8.65 22.57
C LYS A 314 -0.06 10.06 22.01
N ALA A 315 -0.92 10.51 21.09
CA ALA A 315 -0.88 11.87 20.55
C ALA A 315 -1.14 12.93 21.65
N THR A 316 -2.09 12.69 22.54
CA THR A 316 -2.35 13.57 23.70
C THR A 316 -1.24 13.52 24.75
N LYS A 317 -0.61 12.37 24.94
CA LYS A 317 0.58 12.24 25.80
C LYS A 317 1.79 12.96 25.19
N LEU A 318 2.00 12.87 23.87
CA LEU A 318 3.07 13.57 23.16
C LEU A 318 2.91 15.09 23.25
N ALA A 319 1.72 15.62 23.06
CA ALA A 319 1.41 17.05 23.19
C ALA A 319 1.63 17.57 24.63
N LYS A 320 1.34 16.78 25.64
CA LYS A 320 1.65 17.10 27.05
C LYS A 320 3.14 17.00 27.36
N LYS A 321 3.86 16.04 26.77
CA LYS A 321 5.31 15.82 26.94
C LYS A 321 6.15 16.88 26.22
N MET A 322 5.71 17.41 25.06
CA MET A 322 6.38 18.54 24.39
C MET A 322 6.51 19.78 25.28
N LYS A 323 5.65 19.93 26.30
CA LYS A 323 5.76 20.99 27.31
C LYS A 323 6.72 20.66 28.45
N LYS A 324 7.01 19.38 28.73
CA LYS A 324 7.86 18.93 29.84
C LYS A 324 9.32 18.65 29.45
N GLY A 325 9.63 18.46 28.17
CA GLY A 325 10.95 18.07 27.67
C GLY A 325 10.96 16.61 27.19
N PHE A 326 11.77 16.34 26.17
CA PHE A 326 11.94 15.05 25.52
C PHE A 326 12.97 14.21 26.30
N ASP A 327 12.68 12.95 26.61
CA ASP A 327 13.57 12.05 27.34
C ASP A 327 14.05 10.85 26.47
N MET A 328 14.89 9.94 27.02
CA MET A 328 15.42 8.81 26.29
C MET A 328 14.35 7.71 26.03
N ASN A 329 13.27 7.66 26.82
CA ASN A 329 12.17 6.76 26.54
C ASN A 329 11.37 7.25 25.33
N ASP A 330 11.19 8.57 25.18
CA ASP A 330 10.56 9.16 24.02
C ASP A 330 11.34 8.85 22.72
N LEU A 331 12.67 8.84 22.82
CA LEU A 331 13.53 8.44 21.69
C LEU A 331 13.38 6.94 21.35
N LEU A 332 13.24 6.09 22.36
CA LEU A 332 13.01 4.66 22.19
C LEU A 332 11.64 4.40 21.54
N ASP A 333 10.59 5.05 22.04
CA ASP A 333 9.23 4.98 21.49
C ASP A 333 9.20 5.39 20.01
N GLN A 334 9.97 6.43 19.62
CA GLN A 334 10.09 6.85 18.22
C GLN A 334 10.79 5.81 17.36
N PHE A 335 11.83 5.15 17.85
CA PHE A 335 12.49 4.06 17.13
C PHE A 335 11.56 2.84 16.95
N GLU A 336 10.75 2.52 17.93
CA GLU A 336 9.76 1.44 17.82
C GLU A 336 8.65 1.77 16.82
N GLN A 337 8.16 3.00 16.82
CA GLN A 337 7.20 3.48 15.81
C GLN A 337 7.77 3.44 14.40
N LEU A 338 9.01 3.92 14.19
CA LEU A 338 9.68 3.85 12.89
C LEU A 338 9.88 2.41 12.41
N SER A 339 10.20 1.48 13.31
CA SER A 339 10.32 0.06 12.98
C SER A 339 8.98 -0.58 12.62
N SER A 340 7.89 -0.19 13.29
CA SER A 340 6.53 -0.70 13.03
C SER A 340 5.92 -0.17 11.73
N MET A 341 6.37 1.00 11.24
CA MET A 341 5.90 1.63 10.00
C MET A 341 6.62 1.10 8.73
N GLY A 342 7.34 -0.01 8.81
CA GLY A 342 7.99 -0.64 7.65
C GLY A 342 9.43 -0.20 7.40
N GLY A 343 10.06 0.49 8.36
CA GLY A 343 11.44 0.94 8.28
C GLY A 343 11.63 2.27 7.52
N MET A 344 12.80 2.90 7.71
CA MET A 344 13.14 4.20 7.13
C MET A 344 13.14 4.19 5.59
N GLN A 345 13.52 3.08 4.97
CA GLN A 345 13.54 2.91 3.51
C GLN A 345 12.15 3.05 2.89
N GLN A 346 11.14 2.40 3.49
CA GLN A 346 9.77 2.43 2.99
C GLN A 346 9.15 3.83 3.14
N LEU A 347 9.47 4.53 4.23
CA LEU A 347 9.04 5.93 4.45
C LEU A 347 9.67 6.89 3.44
N MET A 348 10.97 6.76 3.18
CA MET A 348 11.69 7.64 2.25
C MET A 348 11.25 7.43 0.79
N SER A 349 10.90 6.19 0.41
CA SER A 349 10.41 5.90 -0.95
C SER A 349 9.00 6.45 -1.22
N MET A 350 8.25 6.78 -0.18
CA MET A 350 6.91 7.38 -0.30
C MET A 350 6.94 8.90 -0.42
N LEU A 351 8.09 9.56 -0.16
CA LEU A 351 8.22 11.00 -0.28
C LEU A 351 8.45 11.44 -1.73
N PRO A 352 7.80 12.52 -2.21
CA PRO A 352 8.02 13.07 -3.54
C PRO A 352 9.48 13.49 -3.72
N GLY A 353 10.16 12.94 -4.72
CA GLY A 353 11.57 13.23 -4.97
C GLY A 353 12.53 12.58 -3.99
N GLY A 354 12.09 11.58 -3.23
CA GLY A 354 12.94 10.78 -2.34
C GLY A 354 14.15 10.25 -3.12
N ALA A 355 15.32 10.89 -2.90
CA ALA A 355 16.56 10.41 -3.49
C ALA A 355 16.75 8.96 -3.03
N LYS A 356 17.15 8.08 -3.95
CA LYS A 356 17.68 6.76 -3.59
C LYS A 356 18.88 7.00 -2.69
N ILE A 357 18.64 7.00 -1.36
CA ILE A 357 19.76 6.97 -0.42
C ILE A 357 20.34 5.57 -0.59
N PRO A 358 21.64 5.44 -0.92
CA PRO A 358 22.29 4.15 -1.02
C PRO A 358 22.00 3.33 0.25
N ASP A 359 21.74 2.04 0.11
CA ASP A 359 21.49 1.12 1.25
C ASP A 359 22.57 1.22 2.34
N GLU A 360 23.79 1.61 1.96
CA GLU A 360 24.92 1.88 2.85
C GLU A 360 24.74 3.10 3.75
N ALA A 361 23.82 4.02 3.45
CA ALA A 361 23.63 5.26 4.22
C ALA A 361 22.67 5.10 5.41
N ILE A 362 21.89 4.02 5.47
CA ILE A 362 21.01 3.67 6.60
C ILE A 362 21.64 2.49 7.33
N ASP A 363 22.50 2.77 8.28
CA ASP A 363 23.10 1.75 9.14
C ASP A 363 22.06 1.25 10.16
N GLU A 364 21.29 0.19 9.77
CA GLU A 364 20.36 -0.50 10.70
C GLU A 364 21.09 -0.99 11.95
N ASN A 365 22.36 -1.31 11.83
CA ASN A 365 23.18 -1.70 12.97
C ASN A 365 23.44 -0.51 13.91
N ALA A 366 23.48 0.73 13.40
CA ALA A 366 23.57 1.92 14.23
C ALA A 366 22.28 2.12 15.06
N LEU A 367 21.10 1.88 14.47
CA LEU A 367 19.82 1.92 15.19
C LEU A 367 19.75 0.84 16.27
N ARG A 368 20.15 -0.39 15.96
CA ARG A 368 20.22 -1.50 16.94
C ARG A 368 21.19 -1.19 18.09
N ARG A 369 22.37 -0.63 17.79
CA ARG A 369 23.35 -0.21 18.79
C ARG A 369 22.80 0.91 19.69
N THR A 370 22.16 1.91 19.11
CA THR A 370 21.53 3.01 19.85
C THR A 370 20.43 2.49 20.79
N ARG A 371 19.58 1.61 20.31
CA ARG A 371 18.55 0.95 21.12
C ARG A 371 19.14 0.16 22.29
N ALA A 372 20.21 -0.63 22.04
CA ALA A 372 20.89 -1.39 23.07
C ALA A 372 21.49 -0.50 24.17
N ILE A 373 22.08 0.66 23.79
CA ILE A 373 22.60 1.65 24.74
C ILE A 373 21.47 2.18 25.64
N ILE A 374 20.33 2.58 25.06
CA ILE A 374 19.19 3.12 25.81
C ILE A 374 18.60 2.06 26.75
N LEU A 375 18.43 0.82 26.27
CA LEU A 375 17.92 -0.29 27.08
C LEU A 375 18.84 -0.66 28.25
N SER A 376 20.16 -0.42 28.13
CA SER A 376 21.13 -0.62 29.20
C SER A 376 21.11 0.47 30.28
N MET A 377 20.38 1.57 30.05
CA MET A 377 20.16 2.62 31.05
C MET A 377 19.06 2.21 32.05
N THR A 378 19.17 2.64 33.29
CA THR A 378 18.10 2.51 34.28
C THR A 378 16.92 3.46 33.93
N PRO A 379 15.68 3.21 34.40
CA PRO A 379 14.56 4.12 34.15
C PRO A 379 14.86 5.58 34.53
N ARG A 380 15.51 5.81 35.65
CA ARG A 380 15.93 7.17 36.10
C ARG A 380 16.93 7.82 35.15
N GLU A 381 17.85 7.06 34.57
CA GLU A 381 18.84 7.56 33.64
C GLU A 381 18.23 7.89 32.27
N ARG A 382 17.16 7.17 31.87
CA ARG A 382 16.38 7.47 30.66
C ARG A 382 15.56 8.76 30.82
N GLU A 383 14.96 8.96 31.99
CA GLU A 383 14.19 10.18 32.30
C GLU A 383 15.09 11.42 32.45
N LYS A 384 16.26 11.25 33.05
CA LYS A 384 17.21 12.31 33.33
C LYS A 384 18.64 11.95 32.90
N PRO A 385 18.96 12.06 31.61
CA PRO A 385 20.29 11.69 31.10
C PRO A 385 21.42 12.53 31.71
N GLU A 386 21.11 13.67 32.31
CA GLU A 386 22.06 14.57 32.98
C GLU A 386 22.75 13.92 34.19
N ILE A 387 22.17 12.90 34.82
CA ILE A 387 22.75 12.18 35.95
C ILE A 387 23.82 11.15 35.54
N ILE A 388 24.03 10.92 34.24
CA ILE A 388 24.92 9.88 33.74
C ILE A 388 26.37 10.36 33.80
N ASP A 389 27.05 10.02 34.91
CA ASP A 389 28.45 10.27 35.16
C ASP A 389 29.39 9.25 34.49
N ALA A 390 30.70 9.41 34.64
CA ALA A 390 31.69 8.54 34.02
C ALA A 390 31.61 7.07 34.47
N LYS A 391 31.17 6.78 35.70
CA LYS A 391 31.01 5.41 36.20
C LYS A 391 29.78 4.76 35.55
N ARG A 392 28.67 5.48 35.43
CA ARG A 392 27.44 5.04 34.80
C ARG A 392 27.64 4.80 33.30
N LYS A 393 28.39 5.68 32.61
CA LYS A 393 28.73 5.49 31.18
C LYS A 393 29.49 4.17 30.93
N ARG A 394 30.45 3.82 31.79
CA ARG A 394 31.20 2.55 31.71
C ARG A 394 30.27 1.36 31.95
N ARG A 395 29.36 1.41 32.91
CA ARG A 395 28.39 0.37 33.18
C ARG A 395 27.43 0.19 32.02
N ILE A 396 26.90 1.29 31.46
CA ILE A 396 25.98 1.25 30.30
C ILE A 396 26.70 0.65 29.09
N ALA A 397 27.92 1.08 28.81
CA ALA A 397 28.75 0.58 27.73
C ALA A 397 29.01 -0.94 27.85
N ALA A 398 29.40 -1.39 29.05
CA ALA A 398 29.62 -2.80 29.34
C ALA A 398 28.32 -3.64 29.19
N GLY A 399 27.19 -3.10 29.66
CA GLY A 399 25.89 -3.78 29.59
C GLY A 399 25.33 -3.97 28.18
N CYS A 400 25.69 -3.09 27.23
CA CYS A 400 25.24 -3.18 25.83
C CYS A 400 26.33 -3.67 24.86
N GLY A 401 27.52 -4.00 25.34
CA GLY A 401 28.64 -4.43 24.49
C GLY A 401 29.17 -3.35 23.55
N GLN A 402 28.97 -2.06 23.88
CA GLN A 402 29.44 -0.93 23.10
C GLN A 402 30.60 -0.20 23.79
N ARG A 403 31.23 0.73 23.08
CA ARG A 403 32.30 1.55 23.64
C ARG A 403 31.74 2.77 24.40
N VAL A 404 32.50 3.27 25.36
CA VAL A 404 32.11 4.50 26.12
C VAL A 404 31.98 5.71 25.19
N GLU A 405 32.72 5.73 24.07
CA GLU A 405 32.62 6.77 23.05
C GLU A 405 31.25 6.78 22.38
N ASP A 406 30.66 5.62 22.15
CA ASP A 406 29.31 5.51 21.51
C ASP A 406 28.23 6.01 22.45
N VAL A 407 28.34 5.71 23.75
CA VAL A 407 27.45 6.27 24.79
C VAL A 407 27.59 7.79 24.84
N ASN A 408 28.84 8.33 24.80
CA ASN A 408 29.06 9.76 24.79
C ASN A 408 28.53 10.45 23.53
N ARG A 409 28.62 9.79 22.38
CA ARG A 409 28.09 10.29 21.11
C ARG A 409 26.57 10.42 21.17
N LEU A 410 25.89 9.36 21.64
CA LEU A 410 24.43 9.35 21.81
C LEU A 410 23.97 10.47 22.76
N LEU A 411 24.60 10.62 23.91
CA LEU A 411 24.22 11.63 24.88
C LEU A 411 24.41 13.07 24.31
N ARG A 412 25.48 13.32 23.55
CA ARG A 412 25.68 14.60 22.87
C ARG A 412 24.66 14.89 21.79
N GLN A 413 24.36 13.90 20.95
CA GLN A 413 23.33 14.02 19.90
C GLN A 413 21.95 14.30 20.50
N PHE A 414 21.59 13.61 21.57
CA PHE A 414 20.36 13.83 22.30
C PHE A 414 20.27 15.25 22.91
N GLU A 415 21.35 15.74 23.51
CA GLU A 415 21.41 17.11 24.06
C GLU A 415 21.25 18.17 22.97
N GLN A 416 21.91 17.99 21.82
CA GLN A 416 21.77 18.89 20.67
C GLN A 416 20.33 18.89 20.12
N MET A 417 19.70 17.72 19.97
CA MET A 417 18.32 17.60 19.54
C MET A 417 17.37 18.32 20.52
N ASN A 418 17.52 18.12 21.81
CA ASN A 418 16.72 18.80 22.84
C ASN A 418 16.91 20.34 22.80
N LYS A 419 18.11 20.82 22.53
CA LYS A 419 18.37 22.26 22.35
C LYS A 419 17.65 22.83 21.13
N MET A 420 17.68 22.12 19.98
CA MET A 420 16.97 22.53 18.76
C MET A 420 15.46 22.57 18.97
N MET A 421 14.89 21.54 19.60
CA MET A 421 13.46 21.49 19.87
C MET A 421 13.01 22.62 20.81
N LYS A 422 13.77 22.92 21.85
CA LYS A 422 13.51 24.07 22.74
C LYS A 422 13.58 25.43 22.00
N GLN A 423 14.43 25.53 20.99
CA GLN A 423 14.53 26.77 20.17
C GLN A 423 13.34 26.91 19.22
N MET A 424 12.86 25.81 18.60
CA MET A 424 11.68 25.81 17.75
C MET A 424 10.41 26.19 18.51
N THR A 425 10.21 25.63 19.71
CA THR A 425 9.06 25.95 20.56
C THR A 425 9.08 27.40 21.09
N ARG A 426 10.25 28.04 21.27
CA ARG A 426 10.37 29.45 21.62
C ARG A 426 10.12 30.39 20.43
N LYS A 427 10.53 30.03 19.21
CA LYS A 427 10.26 30.83 17.98
C LYS A 427 8.81 30.76 17.52
N GLY A 428 8.09 29.66 17.76
CA GLY A 428 6.67 29.49 17.40
C GLY A 428 5.71 30.41 18.17
N LYS A 429 6.13 30.99 19.32
CA LYS A 429 5.35 32.00 20.05
C LYS A 429 5.44 33.41 19.47
N ARG A 430 6.29 33.68 18.48
CA ARG A 430 6.52 35.04 17.95
C ARG A 430 6.11 35.27 16.50
N ARG A 431 5.64 34.28 15.76
CA ARG A 431 5.08 34.48 14.40
C ARG A 431 4.07 33.40 14.10
N SER A 432 2.79 33.71 14.26
CA SER A 432 1.67 33.05 13.58
C SER A 432 1.58 33.66 12.18
N PRO A 433 1.78 32.91 11.09
CA PRO A 433 1.60 33.42 9.73
C PRO A 433 0.13 33.45 9.30
N PHE A 434 -0.80 33.10 10.19
CA PHE A 434 -2.25 33.07 9.91
C PHE A 434 -3.02 34.00 10.83
N GLY A 435 -2.61 35.26 10.89
CA GLY A 435 -3.32 36.31 11.61
C GLY A 435 -3.43 37.57 10.77
N GLY A 436 -4.37 37.64 9.85
CA GLY A 436 -4.57 38.85 9.10
C GLY A 436 -5.41 38.73 7.83
N MET A 437 -6.61 38.16 7.91
CA MET A 437 -7.71 38.47 7.01
C MET A 437 -8.99 38.61 7.84
N GLY A 438 -9.07 39.76 8.51
CA GLY A 438 -10.29 40.25 9.13
C GLY A 438 -11.25 40.78 8.05
N PHE A 439 -12.36 40.09 7.87
CA PHE A 439 -13.56 40.64 7.27
C PHE A 439 -14.07 41.74 8.20
N GLY A 440 -14.00 42.98 7.76
CA GLY A 440 -14.60 44.13 8.41
C GLY A 440 -15.03 45.11 7.34
N GLY A 441 -16.30 45.08 7.00
CA GLY A 441 -16.92 45.99 6.06
C GLY A 441 -16.98 47.46 6.56
N ARG A 442 -17.02 48.39 5.62
CA ARG A 442 -17.85 49.58 5.68
C ARG A 442 -17.89 50.29 4.31
N SER A 443 -19.06 50.27 3.78
CA SER A 443 -19.84 51.35 3.09
C SER A 443 -19.08 52.65 2.79
N GLY A 444 -19.23 53.13 1.53
CA GLY A 444 -19.04 54.53 1.15
C GLY A 444 -18.88 54.67 -0.36
N LEU A 445 -20.00 54.77 -1.07
CA LEU A 445 -20.12 55.55 -2.31
C LEU A 445 -19.96 57.04 -1.91
N PRO A 446 -19.50 57.99 -2.77
CA PRO A 446 -20.20 58.31 -4.02
C PRO A 446 -19.31 58.81 -5.19
N PHE A 447 -19.91 58.73 -6.29
CA PHE A 447 -19.88 59.40 -7.61
C PHE A 447 -19.36 58.53 -8.73
#